data_29b1a7fa3c3b0fbb45dca68dfd7f74a5
#
_entry.id   29b1a7fa3c3b0fbb45dca68dfd7f74a5
#
_cell.length_a   1.000
_cell.length_b   1.000
_cell.length_c   1.000
_cell.angle_alpha   90.00
_cell.angle_beta   90.00
_cell.angle_gamma   90.00
#
_symmetry.space_group_name_H-M   'P 1'
#
loop_
_entity.id
_entity.type
_entity.pdbx_description
1 polymer ?
#
loop_
_entity_poly.entity_id
_entity_poly.type
_entity_poly.pdbx_seq_one_letter_code
_entity_poly.pdbx_strand_id
1 'polypeptide(L)'
;MKLQYGKDNHGYEILEDENQIHQVMMEWEKPYMEKSIELFNPFGRTLEIGFGLGYSATKICEMENVTEYNVIECCPVVWEKFNEWKNNQLIKRPTLKINLIKGRWQDVLSEEGIFDSIYFDDYNGSGDIHEIYSRYNHFMYNMLKKHTQLGSKLCSFSTTDKNTFINVSCLTFECHKYDIQIPNYCNYTKGDKMYVPIHTVISEPDSNLKEKILGNIIITNQKINEQKKKAYEYFEKPKHIYCNLMIIDNFYTNALETRNYILTQEFKVRGNYPGQRTTSRANNHLKEMIQGYIQHFAGKITVWKMPVEGDDNSSIYNGAFQYTTSRDRTWIHNDGWNNWAGVLYLTPNAPVNSGTGIYRFKDGTRNVDEAEARGNKKILDEYSQDYTKWELVDKVGNVFNRLVLFNSKQYHASMDYFGTNKENGRLFQVFFFSTEK
;
A
#
# COMPACT_ATOMS: atom_id res chain seq x y z
N MET A 1 1.67 11.70 -8.24
CA MET A 1 0.26 11.27 -8.35
C MET A 1 -0.40 12.11 -9.41
N LYS A 2 -1.10 11.50 -10.36
CA LYS A 2 -1.93 12.23 -11.32
C LYS A 2 -3.36 12.23 -10.79
N LEU A 3 -4.00 13.39 -10.85
CA LEU A 3 -5.37 13.58 -10.40
C LEU A 3 -6.32 13.72 -11.60
N GLN A 4 -7.58 13.41 -11.37
CA GLN A 4 -8.67 13.59 -12.30
C GLN A 4 -9.93 14.10 -11.60
N TYR A 5 -10.71 14.90 -12.28
CA TYR A 5 -12.07 15.25 -11.89
C TYR A 5 -13.04 14.21 -12.42
N GLY A 6 -13.99 13.82 -11.61
CA GLY A 6 -14.99 12.83 -11.96
C GLY A 6 -16.26 12.99 -11.16
N LYS A 7 -17.08 11.94 -11.21
CA LYS A 7 -18.22 11.76 -10.32
C LYS A 7 -18.08 10.44 -9.59
N ASP A 8 -18.40 10.45 -8.31
CA ASP A 8 -18.46 9.23 -7.52
C ASP A 8 -19.63 8.32 -7.94
N ASN A 9 -19.74 7.15 -7.33
CA ASN A 9 -20.81 6.18 -7.62
C ASN A 9 -22.23 6.68 -7.30
N HIS A 10 -22.35 7.84 -6.66
CA HIS A 10 -23.61 8.50 -6.30
C HIS A 10 -23.90 9.72 -7.18
N GLY A 11 -22.99 10.04 -8.13
CA GLY A 11 -23.12 11.14 -9.06
C GLY A 11 -22.60 12.50 -8.54
N TYR A 12 -21.96 12.55 -7.38
CA TYR A 12 -21.39 13.75 -6.79
C TYR A 12 -19.99 14.03 -7.33
N GLU A 13 -19.60 15.32 -7.38
CA GLU A 13 -18.26 15.71 -7.84
C GLU A 13 -17.16 15.18 -6.91
N ILE A 14 -16.08 14.69 -7.52
CA ILE A 14 -14.90 14.21 -6.81
C ILE A 14 -13.62 14.62 -7.55
N LEU A 15 -12.59 14.93 -6.78
CA LEU A 15 -11.20 14.97 -7.24
C LEU A 15 -10.47 13.78 -6.62
N GLU A 16 -9.91 12.92 -7.45
CA GLU A 16 -9.28 11.68 -7.03
C GLU A 16 -8.05 11.36 -7.87
N ASP A 17 -7.24 10.38 -7.46
CA ASP A 17 -6.15 9.90 -8.30
C ASP A 17 -6.68 9.08 -9.49
N GLU A 18 -5.87 8.97 -10.56
CA GLU A 18 -6.26 8.26 -11.80
C GLU A 18 -6.59 6.77 -11.57
N ASN A 19 -6.15 6.18 -10.46
CA ASN A 19 -6.44 4.79 -10.09
C ASN A 19 -7.67 4.65 -9.17
N GLN A 20 -8.33 5.75 -8.81
CA GLN A 20 -9.50 5.81 -7.92
C GLN A 20 -9.24 5.22 -6.51
N ILE A 21 -7.99 5.25 -6.07
CA ILE A 21 -7.58 4.74 -4.76
C ILE A 21 -7.63 5.85 -3.69
N HIS A 22 -7.20 7.07 -4.07
CA HIS A 22 -7.09 8.19 -3.16
C HIS A 22 -8.07 9.30 -3.55
N GLN A 23 -9.09 9.49 -2.72
CA GLN A 23 -9.99 10.64 -2.79
C GLN A 23 -9.28 11.86 -2.22
N VAL A 24 -9.22 12.94 -2.98
CA VAL A 24 -8.53 14.19 -2.58
C VAL A 24 -9.53 15.20 -2.03
N MET A 25 -10.67 15.37 -2.71
CA MET A 25 -11.76 16.24 -2.29
C MET A 25 -13.09 15.75 -2.88
N MET A 26 -14.16 15.87 -2.12
CA MET A 26 -15.49 15.38 -2.51
C MET A 26 -16.55 16.46 -2.29
N GLU A 27 -17.64 16.41 -3.06
CA GLU A 27 -18.74 17.39 -3.01
C GLU A 27 -19.40 17.49 -1.62
N TRP A 28 -19.39 16.44 -0.79
CA TRP A 28 -19.94 16.48 0.57
C TRP A 28 -19.25 17.50 1.48
N GLU A 29 -18.00 17.88 1.15
CA GLU A 29 -17.23 18.87 1.90
C GLU A 29 -17.71 20.31 1.69
N LYS A 30 -18.42 20.56 0.58
CA LYS A 30 -18.84 21.91 0.19
C LYS A 30 -19.48 22.70 1.33
N PRO A 31 -20.48 22.20 2.07
CA PRO A 31 -21.10 22.95 3.16
C PRO A 31 -20.13 23.30 4.29
N TYR A 32 -19.19 22.37 4.60
CA TYR A 32 -18.14 22.63 5.58
C TYR A 32 -17.14 23.68 5.08
N MET A 33 -16.68 23.57 3.83
CA MET A 33 -15.71 24.50 3.26
C MET A 33 -16.29 25.92 3.20
N GLU A 34 -17.51 26.09 2.74
CA GLU A 34 -18.21 27.38 2.73
C GLU A 34 -18.38 27.93 4.17
N LYS A 35 -18.79 27.09 5.12
CA LYS A 35 -18.97 27.51 6.51
C LYS A 35 -17.65 27.84 7.20
N SER A 36 -16.58 27.12 6.89
CA SER A 36 -15.25 27.40 7.45
C SER A 36 -14.77 28.80 7.02
N ILE A 37 -14.98 29.17 5.78
CA ILE A 37 -14.62 30.52 5.29
C ILE A 37 -15.50 31.62 5.90
N GLU A 38 -16.81 31.36 6.09
CA GLU A 38 -17.69 32.32 6.79
C GLU A 38 -17.20 32.60 8.21
N LEU A 39 -16.85 31.56 8.98
CA LEU A 39 -16.36 31.68 10.36
C LEU A 39 -14.96 32.32 10.40
N PHE A 40 -14.08 31.90 9.49
CA PHE A 40 -12.74 32.46 9.34
C PHE A 40 -12.77 33.94 9.00
N ASN A 41 -13.75 34.37 8.20
CA ASN A 41 -13.95 35.75 7.77
C ASN A 41 -12.65 36.40 7.24
N PRO A 42 -12.10 35.92 6.10
CA PRO A 42 -10.85 36.39 5.54
C PRO A 42 -10.96 37.85 5.03
N PHE A 43 -9.82 38.54 5.00
CA PHE A 43 -9.72 39.92 4.55
C PHE A 43 -8.36 40.17 3.89
N GLY A 44 -8.28 41.33 3.17
CA GLY A 44 -7.04 41.82 2.58
C GLY A 44 -6.46 40.88 1.53
N ARG A 45 -5.15 40.75 1.54
CA ARG A 45 -4.41 39.81 0.70
C ARG A 45 -4.50 38.42 1.29
N THR A 46 -5.24 37.55 0.62
CA THR A 46 -5.56 36.19 1.10
C THR A 46 -4.77 35.13 0.34
N LEU A 47 -4.22 34.15 1.06
CA LEU A 47 -3.55 32.97 0.52
C LEU A 47 -4.36 31.71 0.84
N GLU A 48 -4.50 30.84 -0.14
CA GLU A 48 -4.99 29.47 0.03
C GLU A 48 -3.95 28.46 -0.45
N ILE A 49 -3.81 27.34 0.27
CA ILE A 49 -2.99 26.21 -0.14
C ILE A 49 -3.91 25.06 -0.55
N GLY A 50 -3.82 24.68 -1.84
CA GLY A 50 -4.74 23.71 -2.46
C GLY A 50 -6.01 24.39 -2.97
N PHE A 51 -6.39 24.09 -4.20
CA PHE A 51 -7.62 24.61 -4.81
C PHE A 51 -8.75 23.59 -4.82
N GLY A 52 -8.41 22.32 -5.08
CA GLY A 52 -9.35 21.21 -5.11
C GLY A 52 -10.53 21.43 -6.06
N LEU A 53 -11.75 21.35 -5.52
CA LEU A 53 -13.01 21.63 -6.25
C LEU A 53 -13.38 23.11 -6.26
N GLY A 54 -12.62 23.97 -5.56
CA GLY A 54 -12.78 25.44 -5.55
C GLY A 54 -13.93 25.95 -4.69
N TYR A 55 -14.40 25.17 -3.69
CA TYR A 55 -15.50 25.59 -2.81
C TYR A 55 -15.07 26.70 -1.86
N SER A 56 -13.96 26.52 -1.15
CA SER A 56 -13.34 27.55 -0.31
C SER A 56 -12.93 28.78 -1.11
N ALA A 57 -12.26 28.56 -2.25
CA ALA A 57 -11.86 29.62 -3.18
C ALA A 57 -13.04 30.51 -3.62
N THR A 58 -14.17 29.88 -3.96
CA THR A 58 -15.39 30.58 -4.35
C THR A 58 -15.91 31.43 -3.19
N LYS A 59 -15.97 30.86 -2.00
CA LYS A 59 -16.46 31.56 -0.82
C LYS A 59 -15.53 32.69 -0.37
N ILE A 60 -14.20 32.50 -0.44
CA ILE A 60 -13.22 33.56 -0.17
C ILE A 60 -13.42 34.73 -1.13
N CYS A 61 -13.61 34.47 -2.43
CA CYS A 61 -13.84 35.53 -3.42
C CYS A 61 -15.18 36.25 -3.29
N GLU A 62 -16.15 35.70 -2.56
CA GLU A 62 -17.41 36.35 -2.21
C GLU A 62 -17.27 37.32 -1.01
N MET A 63 -16.22 37.18 -0.19
CA MET A 63 -16.00 38.02 0.97
C MET A 63 -15.57 39.44 0.55
N GLU A 64 -16.37 40.46 0.90
CA GLU A 64 -16.17 41.85 0.45
C GLU A 64 -14.83 42.41 0.92
N ASN A 65 -14.33 42.02 2.08
CA ASN A 65 -13.08 42.46 2.67
C ASN A 65 -11.82 41.85 2.04
N VAL A 66 -11.95 40.87 1.16
CA VAL A 66 -10.81 40.29 0.40
C VAL A 66 -10.51 41.16 -0.79
N THR A 67 -9.29 41.65 -0.91
CA THR A 67 -8.83 42.53 -2.00
C THR A 67 -7.99 41.83 -3.03
N GLU A 68 -7.33 40.73 -2.63
CA GLU A 68 -6.49 39.92 -3.49
C GLU A 68 -6.58 38.45 -3.00
N TYR A 69 -6.84 37.54 -3.93
CA TYR A 69 -6.87 36.09 -3.68
C TYR A 69 -5.72 35.42 -4.41
N ASN A 70 -4.90 34.70 -3.68
CA ASN A 70 -3.77 33.93 -4.17
C ASN A 70 -3.95 32.46 -3.77
N VAL A 71 -3.75 31.55 -4.70
CA VAL A 71 -3.75 30.12 -4.41
C VAL A 71 -2.48 29.45 -4.90
N ILE A 72 -1.86 28.64 -4.04
CA ILE A 72 -0.75 27.78 -4.41
C ILE A 72 -1.32 26.39 -4.71
N GLU A 73 -1.10 25.92 -5.94
CA GLU A 73 -1.58 24.62 -6.39
C GLU A 73 -0.51 23.89 -7.21
N CYS A 74 -0.27 22.63 -6.88
CA CYS A 74 0.80 21.83 -7.49
C CYS A 74 0.35 20.96 -8.67
N CYS A 75 -0.96 20.69 -8.79
CA CYS A 75 -1.48 19.75 -9.77
C CYS A 75 -1.89 20.43 -11.09
N PRO A 76 -1.31 20.06 -12.25
CA PRO A 76 -1.64 20.65 -13.54
C PRO A 76 -3.11 20.53 -13.95
N VAL A 77 -3.78 19.43 -13.62
CA VAL A 77 -5.22 19.23 -13.91
C VAL A 77 -6.07 20.27 -13.16
N VAL A 78 -5.69 20.61 -11.94
CA VAL A 78 -6.37 21.62 -11.13
C VAL A 78 -6.14 23.03 -11.68
N TRP A 79 -5.01 23.30 -12.33
CA TRP A 79 -4.76 24.60 -12.96
C TRP A 79 -5.74 24.92 -14.10
N GLU A 80 -6.15 23.90 -14.86
CA GLU A 80 -7.14 24.06 -15.94
C GLU A 80 -8.51 24.44 -15.35
N LYS A 81 -8.97 23.69 -14.36
CA LYS A 81 -10.22 23.97 -13.62
C LYS A 81 -10.20 25.37 -13.00
N PHE A 82 -9.06 25.75 -12.39
CA PHE A 82 -8.88 27.08 -11.81
C PHE A 82 -9.05 28.20 -12.86
N ASN A 83 -8.49 28.05 -14.06
CA ASN A 83 -8.57 29.10 -15.09
C ASN A 83 -10.03 29.33 -15.54
N GLU A 84 -10.81 28.24 -15.72
CA GLU A 84 -12.23 28.35 -16.04
C GLU A 84 -13.01 29.00 -14.89
N TRP A 85 -12.77 28.57 -13.66
CA TRP A 85 -13.37 29.13 -12.46
C TRP A 85 -13.03 30.62 -12.28
N LYS A 86 -11.77 31.02 -12.47
CA LYS A 86 -11.30 32.40 -12.36
C LYS A 86 -12.06 33.34 -13.29
N ASN A 87 -12.27 32.94 -14.54
CA ASN A 87 -13.01 33.75 -15.50
C ASN A 87 -14.44 34.02 -15.00
N ASN A 88 -15.09 33.02 -14.43
CA ASN A 88 -16.44 33.18 -13.86
C ASN A 88 -16.44 34.08 -12.61
N GLN A 89 -15.40 34.05 -11.77
CA GLN A 89 -15.30 34.94 -10.60
C GLN A 89 -15.07 36.40 -11.04
N LEU A 90 -14.24 36.65 -12.04
CA LEU A 90 -13.98 38.01 -12.55
C LEU A 90 -15.20 38.66 -13.23
N ILE A 91 -16.16 37.83 -13.73
CA ILE A 91 -17.45 38.36 -14.19
C ILE A 91 -18.26 38.92 -13.00
N LYS A 92 -18.24 38.23 -11.87
CA LYS A 92 -18.99 38.61 -10.66
C LYS A 92 -18.31 39.77 -9.92
N ARG A 93 -16.97 39.78 -9.89
CA ARG A 93 -16.16 40.75 -9.13
C ARG A 93 -14.93 41.22 -9.93
N PRO A 94 -15.11 42.10 -10.91
CA PRO A 94 -14.05 42.46 -11.89
C PRO A 94 -12.81 43.12 -11.28
N THR A 95 -12.93 43.71 -10.09
CA THR A 95 -11.82 44.40 -9.41
C THR A 95 -10.99 43.51 -8.50
N LEU A 96 -11.42 42.26 -8.25
CA LEU A 96 -10.69 41.33 -7.41
C LEU A 96 -9.45 40.80 -8.16
N LYS A 97 -8.29 40.91 -7.54
CA LYS A 97 -7.08 40.29 -8.04
C LYS A 97 -7.11 38.78 -7.70
N ILE A 98 -6.99 37.93 -8.70
CA ILE A 98 -7.00 36.47 -8.53
C ILE A 98 -5.73 35.91 -9.18
N ASN A 99 -4.89 35.25 -8.39
CA ASN A 99 -3.59 34.73 -8.81
C ASN A 99 -3.49 33.20 -8.52
N LEU A 100 -2.94 32.47 -9.51
CA LEU A 100 -2.52 31.07 -9.36
C LEU A 100 -1.00 31.00 -9.30
N ILE A 101 -0.47 30.50 -8.21
CA ILE A 101 0.96 30.24 -8.02
C ILE A 101 1.15 28.73 -8.22
N LYS A 102 1.82 28.38 -9.32
CA LYS A 102 1.98 26.99 -9.75
C LYS A 102 3.18 26.35 -9.08
N GLY A 103 2.96 25.30 -8.31
CA GLY A 103 4.01 24.55 -7.62
C GLY A 103 3.58 24.08 -6.24
N ARG A 104 4.47 23.36 -5.58
CA ARG A 104 4.26 22.96 -4.20
C ARG A 104 4.59 24.15 -3.30
N TRP A 105 3.79 24.36 -2.25
CA TRP A 105 4.01 25.49 -1.34
C TRP A 105 5.40 25.50 -0.72
N GLN A 106 6.03 24.32 -0.50
CA GLN A 106 7.39 24.20 -0.01
C GLN A 106 8.44 24.82 -0.94
N ASP A 107 8.15 24.86 -2.24
CA ASP A 107 9.08 25.30 -3.27
C ASP A 107 8.87 26.77 -3.65
N VAL A 108 7.62 27.25 -3.61
CA VAL A 108 7.25 28.58 -4.18
C VAL A 108 6.92 29.64 -3.12
N LEU A 109 6.57 29.25 -1.88
CA LEU A 109 6.11 30.18 -0.86
C LEU A 109 7.17 31.21 -0.47
N SER A 110 8.46 30.87 -0.54
CA SER A 110 9.55 31.76 -0.12
C SER A 110 9.65 33.06 -0.92
N GLU A 111 9.11 33.07 -2.12
CA GLU A 111 9.10 34.23 -3.04
C GLU A 111 7.89 35.16 -2.77
N GLU A 112 6.95 34.74 -1.95
CA GLU A 112 5.72 35.47 -1.68
C GLU A 112 5.88 36.47 -0.52
N GLY A 113 5.09 37.53 -0.53
CA GLY A 113 5.10 38.56 0.53
C GLY A 113 4.24 38.23 1.72
N ILE A 114 3.75 39.26 2.40
CA ILE A 114 2.86 39.16 3.57
C ILE A 114 1.43 38.92 3.12
N PHE A 115 0.69 38.10 3.91
CA PHE A 115 -0.73 37.84 3.76
C PHE A 115 -1.50 38.25 5.02
N ASP A 116 -2.68 38.79 4.80
CA ASP A 116 -3.60 39.15 5.89
C ASP A 116 -4.43 37.98 6.36
N SER A 117 -4.72 37.04 5.44
CA SER A 117 -5.53 35.87 5.71
C SER A 117 -4.95 34.65 4.98
N ILE A 118 -4.87 33.51 5.67
CA ILE A 118 -4.29 32.28 5.14
C ILE A 118 -5.20 31.10 5.42
N TYR A 119 -5.56 30.32 4.40
CA TYR A 119 -6.31 29.09 4.50
C TYR A 119 -5.46 27.91 4.03
N PHE A 120 -5.27 26.91 4.89
CA PHE A 120 -4.42 25.77 4.60
C PHE A 120 -5.24 24.48 4.44
N ASP A 121 -5.23 23.97 3.21
CA ASP A 121 -5.89 22.71 2.85
C ASP A 121 -4.97 21.89 1.93
N ASP A 122 -3.91 21.33 2.52
CA ASP A 122 -2.84 20.63 1.80
C ASP A 122 -3.03 19.11 1.89
N TYR A 123 -3.40 18.49 0.79
CA TYR A 123 -3.49 17.04 0.67
C TYR A 123 -2.12 16.42 0.37
N ASN A 124 -1.66 15.48 1.22
CA ASN A 124 -0.33 14.88 1.10
C ASN A 124 -0.30 13.54 0.38
N GLY A 125 -1.45 12.92 0.12
CA GLY A 125 -1.57 11.63 -0.59
C GLY A 125 -1.15 10.40 0.22
N SER A 126 -0.59 10.56 1.43
CA SER A 126 -0.11 9.42 2.23
C SER A 126 -1.11 8.92 3.26
N GLY A 127 -2.03 9.78 3.70
CA GLY A 127 -2.93 9.49 4.83
C GLY A 127 -2.21 9.31 6.18
N ASP A 128 -0.89 9.45 6.23
CA ASP A 128 -0.13 9.39 7.48
C ASP A 128 -0.34 10.68 8.28
N ILE A 129 -1.03 10.55 9.40
CA ILE A 129 -1.36 11.68 10.29
C ILE A 129 -0.10 12.42 10.78
N HIS A 130 1.01 11.74 10.95
CA HIS A 130 2.27 12.36 11.39
C HIS A 130 2.88 13.21 10.31
N GLU A 131 2.80 12.77 9.06
CA GLU A 131 3.23 13.57 7.92
C GLU A 131 2.33 14.80 7.76
N ILE A 132 1.02 14.65 7.90
CA ILE A 132 0.05 15.75 7.87
C ILE A 132 0.41 16.81 8.92
N TYR A 133 0.60 16.42 10.19
CA TYR A 133 0.98 17.35 11.26
C TYR A 133 2.36 17.97 11.05
N SER A 134 3.33 17.20 10.56
CA SER A 134 4.67 17.71 10.26
C SER A 134 4.61 18.79 9.18
N ARG A 135 3.87 18.57 8.10
CA ARG A 135 3.68 19.53 7.00
C ARG A 135 3.00 20.79 7.50
N TYR A 136 1.91 20.65 8.28
CA TYR A 136 1.19 21.80 8.83
C TYR A 136 2.06 22.64 9.76
N ASN A 137 2.83 22.01 10.65
CA ASN A 137 3.74 22.74 11.54
C ASN A 137 4.85 23.47 10.78
N HIS A 138 5.44 22.86 9.75
CA HIS A 138 6.41 23.54 8.89
C HIS A 138 5.79 24.72 8.14
N PHE A 139 4.56 24.55 7.66
CA PHE A 139 3.81 25.64 7.04
C PHE A 139 3.59 26.78 8.03
N MET A 140 3.03 26.52 9.21
CA MET A 140 2.78 27.51 10.26
C MET A 140 4.06 28.23 10.68
N TYR A 141 5.18 27.51 10.83
CA TYR A 141 6.48 28.14 11.13
C TYR A 141 6.90 29.14 10.04
N ASN A 142 6.81 28.77 8.76
CA ASN A 142 7.17 29.67 7.66
C ASN A 142 6.24 30.88 7.58
N MET A 143 4.92 30.66 7.75
CA MET A 143 3.94 31.75 7.75
C MET A 143 4.24 32.76 8.84
N LEU A 144 4.37 32.32 10.10
CA LEU A 144 4.66 33.23 11.22
C LEU A 144 5.99 33.93 11.12
N LYS A 145 6.99 33.29 10.52
CA LYS A 145 8.33 33.86 10.40
C LYS A 145 8.46 34.92 9.29
N LYS A 146 7.72 34.75 8.17
CA LYS A 146 8.02 35.51 6.96
C LYS A 146 6.79 36.10 6.26
N HIS A 147 5.61 35.55 6.46
CA HIS A 147 4.46 35.79 5.59
C HIS A 147 3.22 36.31 6.33
N THR A 148 3.35 36.64 7.62
CA THR A 148 2.27 37.23 8.43
C THR A 148 2.73 38.51 9.10
N GLN A 149 1.77 39.28 9.53
CA GLN A 149 1.94 40.51 10.32
C GLN A 149 0.91 40.56 11.46
N LEU A 150 1.01 41.52 12.34
CA LEU A 150 0.05 41.75 13.41
C LEU A 150 -1.38 41.83 12.84
N GLY A 151 -2.29 41.02 13.37
CA GLY A 151 -3.67 40.92 12.91
C GLY A 151 -3.91 39.88 11.80
N SER A 152 -2.86 39.31 11.20
CA SER A 152 -3.04 38.21 10.22
C SER A 152 -3.78 37.04 10.84
N LYS A 153 -4.68 36.44 10.06
CA LYS A 153 -5.46 35.27 10.46
C LYS A 153 -5.05 34.01 9.68
N LEU A 154 -5.01 32.87 10.35
CA LEU A 154 -4.72 31.58 9.76
C LEU A 154 -5.81 30.58 10.13
N CYS A 155 -6.30 29.85 9.15
CA CYS A 155 -7.29 28.78 9.29
C CYS A 155 -6.85 27.54 8.50
N SER A 156 -7.37 26.39 8.84
CA SER A 156 -7.08 25.15 8.09
C SER A 156 -8.28 24.21 8.09
N PHE A 157 -8.31 23.33 7.09
CA PHE A 157 -9.15 22.13 7.14
C PHE A 157 -8.78 21.30 8.39
N SER A 158 -9.78 20.91 9.20
CA SER A 158 -9.48 20.18 10.44
C SER A 158 -10.58 19.21 10.87
N THR A 159 -10.14 18.04 11.33
CA THR A 159 -10.97 17.02 11.96
C THR A 159 -10.85 17.01 13.49
N THR A 160 -10.12 17.98 14.07
CA THR A 160 -9.85 18.07 15.51
C THR A 160 -10.01 19.49 16.04
N ASP A 161 -10.46 19.62 17.27
CA ASP A 161 -10.59 20.87 18.03
C ASP A 161 -9.31 21.25 18.81
N LYS A 162 -8.24 20.46 18.68
CA LYS A 162 -7.02 20.64 19.46
C LYS A 162 -6.19 21.81 18.96
N ASN A 163 -5.81 22.70 19.87
CA ASN A 163 -4.80 23.70 19.62
C ASN A 163 -3.40 23.04 19.65
N THR A 164 -2.80 22.86 18.47
CA THR A 164 -1.43 22.32 18.37
C THR A 164 -0.34 23.33 18.69
N PHE A 165 -0.67 24.64 18.76
CA PHE A 165 0.25 25.76 18.97
C PHE A 165 0.06 26.43 20.33
N ILE A 166 -0.36 25.70 21.36
CA ILE A 166 -0.67 26.20 22.71
C ILE A 166 0.50 26.97 23.35
N ASN A 167 1.73 26.65 22.99
CA ASN A 167 2.95 27.28 23.52
C ASN A 167 3.45 28.45 22.65
N VAL A 168 2.73 28.83 21.59
CA VAL A 168 3.13 29.91 20.67
C VAL A 168 2.42 31.18 21.11
N SER A 169 3.12 32.02 21.88
CA SER A 169 2.56 33.21 22.54
C SER A 169 2.09 34.33 21.58
N CYS A 170 2.60 34.30 20.34
CA CYS A 170 2.19 35.28 19.31
C CYS A 170 0.87 34.95 18.63
N LEU A 171 0.19 33.83 19.03
CA LEU A 171 -1.07 33.41 18.45
C LEU A 171 -2.19 33.35 19.49
N THR A 172 -3.37 33.83 19.10
CA THR A 172 -4.62 33.38 19.74
C THR A 172 -5.16 32.15 19.05
N PHE A 173 -6.10 31.48 19.69
CA PHE A 173 -6.77 30.31 19.13
C PHE A 173 -8.27 30.36 19.47
N GLU A 174 -9.09 30.20 18.45
CA GLU A 174 -10.50 29.88 18.58
C GLU A 174 -10.83 28.70 17.67
N CYS A 175 -11.84 27.91 18.05
CA CYS A 175 -12.21 26.74 17.27
C CYS A 175 -13.74 26.59 17.29
N HIS A 176 -14.33 26.50 16.10
CA HIS A 176 -15.76 26.29 15.92
C HIS A 176 -16.01 24.85 15.47
N LYS A 177 -16.99 24.22 16.10
CA LYS A 177 -17.47 22.89 15.72
C LYS A 177 -18.53 23.01 14.62
N TYR A 178 -18.46 22.12 13.63
CA TYR A 178 -19.45 21.99 12.57
C TYR A 178 -19.92 20.54 12.48
N ASP A 179 -21.23 20.33 12.71
CA ASP A 179 -21.84 19.01 12.58
C ASP A 179 -22.14 18.74 11.09
N ILE A 180 -21.66 17.63 10.56
CA ILE A 180 -21.78 17.26 9.15
C ILE A 180 -21.94 15.76 9.00
N GLN A 181 -22.70 15.33 8.01
CA GLN A 181 -22.79 13.92 7.65
C GLN A 181 -21.68 13.57 6.65
N ILE A 182 -20.63 12.89 7.13
CA ILE A 182 -19.56 12.39 6.28
C ILE A 182 -20.00 11.06 5.68
N PRO A 183 -19.98 10.90 4.34
CA PRO A 183 -20.37 9.64 3.71
C PRO A 183 -19.49 8.49 4.18
N ASN A 184 -20.08 7.31 4.38
CA ASN A 184 -19.37 6.11 4.83
C ASN A 184 -18.32 5.60 3.84
N TYR A 185 -18.42 5.98 2.57
CA TYR A 185 -17.47 5.66 1.50
C TYR A 185 -16.31 6.69 1.38
N CYS A 186 -16.30 7.75 2.17
CA CYS A 186 -15.15 8.64 2.27
C CYS A 186 -13.96 7.88 2.90
N ASN A 187 -12.80 7.91 2.26
CA ASN A 187 -11.65 7.10 2.69
C ASN A 187 -10.60 7.87 3.51
N TYR A 188 -10.67 9.20 3.58
CA TYR A 188 -9.68 10.05 4.29
C TYR A 188 -10.18 10.65 5.60
N THR A 189 -11.50 10.68 5.85
CA THR A 189 -12.04 11.13 7.14
C THR A 189 -13.32 10.38 7.48
N LYS A 190 -13.64 10.32 8.78
CA LYS A 190 -14.82 9.62 9.31
C LYS A 190 -15.39 10.40 10.48
N GLY A 191 -16.66 10.18 10.75
CA GLY A 191 -17.36 10.80 11.87
C GLY A 191 -18.50 11.70 11.42
N ASP A 192 -18.97 12.54 12.33
CA ASP A 192 -20.12 13.43 12.14
C ASP A 192 -19.77 14.90 12.44
N LYS A 193 -18.48 15.21 12.56
CA LYS A 193 -18.00 16.53 13.00
C LYS A 193 -16.74 16.94 12.29
N MET A 194 -16.70 18.21 11.92
CA MET A 194 -15.52 18.90 11.46
C MET A 194 -15.28 20.13 12.35
N TYR A 195 -14.09 20.70 12.29
CA TYR A 195 -13.70 21.83 13.14
C TYR A 195 -13.07 22.93 12.30
N VAL A 196 -13.27 24.17 12.71
CA VAL A 196 -12.71 25.36 12.07
C VAL A 196 -11.77 26.05 13.05
N PRO A 197 -10.48 25.67 13.07
CA PRO A 197 -9.48 26.30 13.92
C PRO A 197 -9.02 27.62 13.30
N ILE A 198 -9.07 28.69 14.07
CA ILE A 198 -8.65 30.04 13.63
C ILE A 198 -7.58 30.53 14.60
N HIS A 199 -6.45 30.92 14.06
CA HIS A 199 -5.36 31.59 14.77
C HIS A 199 -5.26 33.02 14.33
N THR A 200 -5.06 33.94 15.25
CA THR A 200 -4.76 35.36 14.93
C THR A 200 -3.40 35.74 15.49
N VAL A 201 -2.58 36.37 14.68
CA VAL A 201 -1.27 36.90 15.07
C VAL A 201 -1.46 38.14 15.90
N ILE A 202 -1.00 38.11 17.18
CA ILE A 202 -1.21 39.16 18.18
C ILE A 202 0.09 39.87 18.62
N SER A 203 1.24 39.34 18.22
CA SER A 203 2.55 39.97 18.46
C SER A 203 3.58 39.42 17.49
N GLU A 204 4.77 40.01 17.48
CA GLU A 204 5.93 39.43 16.80
C GLU A 204 6.26 38.04 17.34
N PRO A 205 6.73 37.11 16.50
CA PRO A 205 7.12 35.76 16.91
C PRO A 205 8.32 35.79 17.85
N ASP A 206 8.27 34.93 18.86
CA ASP A 206 9.40 34.72 19.78
C ASP A 206 10.67 34.23 19.06
N SER A 207 11.83 34.55 19.63
CA SER A 207 13.13 34.10 19.11
C SER A 207 13.25 32.56 19.03
N ASN A 208 12.52 31.84 19.88
CA ASN A 208 12.48 30.37 19.94
C ASN A 208 11.27 29.76 19.23
N LEU A 209 10.61 30.52 18.31
CA LEU A 209 9.45 30.04 17.53
C LEU A 209 9.71 28.68 16.88
N LYS A 210 10.90 28.50 16.30
CA LYS A 210 11.30 27.23 15.65
C LYS A 210 11.21 26.06 16.60
N GLU A 211 11.73 26.22 17.82
CA GLU A 211 11.69 25.19 18.85
C GLU A 211 10.26 24.92 19.32
N LYS A 212 9.46 25.96 19.52
CA LYS A 212 8.06 25.83 19.95
C LYS A 212 7.17 25.10 18.94
N ILE A 213 7.37 25.35 17.66
CA ILE A 213 6.56 24.72 16.59
C ILE A 213 7.17 23.40 16.11
N LEU A 214 8.46 23.37 15.80
CA LEU A 214 9.14 22.22 15.20
C LEU A 214 9.77 21.28 16.26
N GLY A 215 10.13 21.80 17.43
CA GLY A 215 10.63 20.99 18.54
C GLY A 215 9.62 19.97 19.05
N ASN A 216 8.34 20.30 19.05
CA ASN A 216 7.26 19.38 19.38
C ASN A 216 7.15 18.21 18.39
N ILE A 217 7.49 18.41 17.11
CA ILE A 217 7.54 17.33 16.11
C ILE A 217 8.68 16.37 16.44
N ILE A 218 9.85 16.90 16.82
CA ILE A 218 11.02 16.07 17.17
C ILE A 218 10.70 15.22 18.40
N ILE A 219 10.11 15.82 19.45
CA ILE A 219 9.71 15.12 20.67
C ILE A 219 8.60 14.12 20.39
N THR A 220 7.62 14.48 19.55
CA THR A 220 6.53 13.57 19.16
C THR A 220 7.06 12.42 18.31
N ASN A 221 7.92 12.68 17.34
CA ASN A 221 8.57 11.65 16.54
C ASN A 221 9.49 10.76 17.37
N GLN A 222 10.22 11.31 18.34
CA GLN A 222 11.00 10.51 19.28
C GLN A 222 10.12 9.63 20.17
N LYS A 223 9.04 10.19 20.75
CA LYS A 223 8.07 9.41 21.55
C LYS A 223 7.36 8.33 20.72
N ILE A 224 7.01 8.62 19.47
CA ILE A 224 6.39 7.66 18.57
C ILE A 224 7.40 6.58 18.17
N ASN A 225 8.62 6.96 17.87
CA ASN A 225 9.69 6.01 17.59
C ASN A 225 10.02 5.16 18.82
N GLU A 226 9.99 5.75 20.03
CA GLU A 226 10.13 5.01 21.29
C GLU A 226 8.90 4.12 21.56
N GLN A 227 7.68 4.58 21.27
CA GLN A 227 6.47 3.76 21.39
C GLN A 227 6.43 2.67 20.32
N LYS A 228 6.79 2.98 19.07
CA LYS A 228 6.98 1.96 18.02
C LYS A 228 8.09 1.00 18.44
N LYS A 229 9.21 1.48 18.95
CA LYS A 229 10.30 0.64 19.47
C LYS A 229 9.84 -0.22 20.65
N LYS A 230 9.10 0.35 21.62
CA LYS A 230 8.50 -0.41 22.74
C LYS A 230 7.42 -1.38 22.28
N ALA A 231 6.57 -1.02 21.31
CA ALA A 231 5.62 -1.94 20.72
C ALA A 231 6.31 -3.06 19.92
N TYR A 232 7.40 -2.75 19.23
CA TYR A 232 8.27 -3.75 18.59
C TYR A 232 9.08 -4.59 19.60
N GLU A 233 9.38 -4.04 20.79
CA GLU A 233 10.05 -4.76 21.87
C GLU A 233 9.07 -5.60 22.71
N TYR A 234 7.79 -5.22 22.80
CA TYR A 234 6.72 -5.96 23.47
C TYR A 234 6.24 -7.17 22.65
N PHE A 235 6.23 -7.06 21.34
CA PHE A 235 6.36 -8.23 20.49
C PHE A 235 7.86 -8.51 20.47
N GLU A 236 8.34 -9.46 21.30
CA GLU A 236 9.64 -10.07 21.03
C GLU A 236 9.68 -10.24 19.53
N LYS A 237 10.56 -9.49 18.84
CA LYS A 237 10.73 -9.73 17.40
C LYS A 237 10.91 -11.21 17.31
N PRO A 238 10.02 -11.97 16.72
CA PRO A 238 10.35 -13.34 16.43
C PRO A 238 11.69 -13.23 15.73
N LYS A 239 12.75 -13.77 16.32
CA LYS A 239 14.15 -13.61 15.88
C LYS A 239 14.25 -13.76 14.36
N HIS A 240 13.21 -14.30 13.74
CA HIS A 240 12.97 -14.44 12.31
C HIS A 240 11.45 -14.42 12.04
N ILE A 241 10.97 -13.54 11.18
CA ILE A 241 9.66 -13.69 10.56
C ILE A 241 9.84 -14.73 9.47
N TYR A 242 9.31 -15.93 9.69
CA TYR A 242 9.30 -16.98 8.68
C TYR A 242 7.98 -16.92 7.91
N CYS A 243 8.06 -16.61 6.64
CA CYS A 243 6.98 -16.91 5.72
C CYS A 243 7.15 -18.37 5.29
N ASN A 244 6.32 -19.27 5.78
CA ASN A 244 6.42 -20.69 5.48
C ASN A 244 5.52 -21.14 4.32
N LEU A 245 4.52 -20.32 3.99
CA LEU A 245 3.55 -20.58 2.93
C LEU A 245 3.07 -19.28 2.32
N MET A 246 3.10 -19.20 0.98
CA MET A 246 2.60 -18.06 0.21
C MET A 246 1.73 -18.56 -0.94
N ILE A 247 0.59 -17.92 -1.14
CA ILE A 247 -0.37 -18.26 -2.20
C ILE A 247 -0.53 -17.02 -3.09
N ILE A 248 -0.31 -17.19 -4.40
CA ILE A 248 -0.37 -16.13 -5.41
C ILE A 248 -1.31 -16.59 -6.52
N ASP A 249 -2.44 -15.92 -6.67
CA ASP A 249 -3.39 -16.18 -7.75
C ASP A 249 -3.02 -15.37 -9.01
N ASN A 250 -3.45 -15.84 -10.16
CA ASN A 250 -3.21 -15.20 -11.47
C ASN A 250 -1.74 -14.96 -11.79
N PHE A 251 -0.87 -15.95 -11.51
CA PHE A 251 0.57 -15.83 -11.67
C PHE A 251 0.99 -15.52 -13.11
N TYR A 252 0.50 -16.26 -14.10
CA TYR A 252 0.71 -15.96 -15.52
C TYR A 252 -0.37 -15.05 -16.08
N THR A 253 0.03 -14.01 -16.81
CA THR A 253 -0.91 -13.13 -17.51
C THR A 253 -1.75 -13.89 -18.56
N ASN A 254 -1.10 -14.80 -19.32
CA ASN A 254 -1.73 -15.60 -20.39
C ASN A 254 -1.71 -17.09 -20.03
N ALA A 255 -2.32 -17.46 -18.90
CA ALA A 255 -2.21 -18.82 -18.35
C ALA A 255 -2.74 -19.92 -19.28
N LEU A 256 -3.81 -19.67 -20.05
CA LEU A 256 -4.35 -20.65 -21.01
C LEU A 256 -3.42 -20.86 -22.22
N GLU A 257 -2.82 -19.80 -22.75
CA GLU A 257 -1.84 -19.89 -23.83
C GLU A 257 -0.59 -20.62 -23.35
N THR A 258 -0.11 -20.27 -22.16
CA THR A 258 1.00 -20.96 -21.50
C THR A 258 0.71 -22.46 -21.34
N ARG A 259 -0.47 -22.80 -20.86
CA ARG A 259 -0.91 -24.20 -20.75
C ARG A 259 -0.94 -24.89 -22.09
N ASN A 260 -1.49 -24.28 -23.13
CA ASN A 260 -1.55 -24.87 -24.47
C ASN A 260 -0.14 -25.15 -25.02
N TYR A 261 0.79 -24.21 -24.82
CA TYR A 261 2.21 -24.43 -25.14
C TYR A 261 2.80 -25.59 -24.36
N ILE A 262 2.54 -25.71 -23.05
CA ILE A 262 3.03 -26.79 -22.20
C ILE A 262 2.56 -28.15 -22.70
N LEU A 263 1.32 -28.26 -23.13
CA LEU A 263 0.75 -29.52 -23.65
C LEU A 263 1.40 -29.99 -24.96
N THR A 264 2.11 -29.13 -25.69
CA THR A 264 2.91 -29.53 -26.86
C THR A 264 4.28 -30.10 -26.47
N GLN A 265 4.70 -29.94 -25.22
CA GLN A 265 6.02 -30.35 -24.77
C GLN A 265 6.11 -31.88 -24.52
N GLU A 266 7.32 -32.41 -24.60
CA GLU A 266 7.59 -33.79 -24.25
C GLU A 266 7.79 -33.98 -22.74
N PHE A 267 7.04 -34.88 -22.13
CA PHE A 267 7.14 -35.27 -20.73
C PHE A 267 7.89 -36.61 -20.62
N LYS A 268 9.22 -36.58 -20.81
CA LYS A 268 10.04 -37.77 -20.85
C LYS A 268 11.01 -37.94 -19.66
N VAL A 269 11.16 -36.92 -18.85
CA VAL A 269 12.04 -36.96 -17.67
C VAL A 269 11.33 -37.75 -16.56
N ARG A 270 12.03 -38.72 -15.99
CA ARG A 270 11.58 -39.57 -14.91
C ARG A 270 12.53 -39.44 -13.72
N GLY A 271 12.01 -39.55 -12.51
CA GLY A 271 12.79 -39.46 -11.28
C GLY A 271 11.98 -40.00 -10.09
N ASN A 272 12.45 -39.75 -8.88
CA ASN A 272 11.78 -40.15 -7.66
C ASN A 272 10.63 -39.15 -7.32
N TYR A 273 9.66 -39.05 -8.21
CA TYR A 273 8.44 -38.24 -8.08
C TYR A 273 7.32 -38.89 -8.90
N PRO A 274 6.03 -38.64 -8.54
CA PRO A 274 4.91 -39.21 -9.29
C PRO A 274 4.74 -38.55 -10.66
N GLY A 275 4.23 -39.33 -11.63
CA GLY A 275 3.91 -38.86 -12.97
C GLY A 275 5.12 -38.66 -13.88
N GLN A 276 5.00 -37.71 -14.80
CA GLN A 276 6.03 -37.42 -15.82
C GLN A 276 6.34 -35.91 -15.85
N ARG A 277 7.60 -35.61 -16.18
CA ARG A 277 8.12 -34.24 -16.13
C ARG A 277 8.80 -33.86 -17.46
N THR A 278 8.75 -32.58 -17.82
CA THR A 278 9.59 -32.00 -18.88
C THR A 278 10.99 -31.74 -18.34
N THR A 279 11.96 -31.43 -19.24
CA THR A 279 13.17 -30.71 -18.81
C THR A 279 12.83 -29.33 -18.25
N SER A 280 13.75 -28.73 -17.50
CA SER A 280 13.59 -27.39 -16.92
C SER A 280 13.20 -26.34 -17.97
N ARG A 281 12.32 -25.43 -17.59
CA ARG A 281 11.96 -24.22 -18.35
C ARG A 281 12.23 -22.95 -17.51
N ALA A 282 13.05 -23.08 -16.46
CA ALA A 282 13.47 -21.94 -15.65
C ALA A 282 14.26 -20.94 -16.50
N ASN A 283 14.00 -19.66 -16.27
CA ASN A 283 14.69 -18.55 -16.90
C ASN A 283 14.73 -17.34 -15.95
N ASN A 284 15.44 -16.29 -16.35
CA ASN A 284 15.57 -15.08 -15.53
C ASN A 284 14.25 -14.35 -15.33
N HIS A 285 13.37 -14.33 -16.31
CA HIS A 285 12.06 -13.68 -16.18
C HIS A 285 11.21 -14.32 -15.07
N LEU A 286 11.13 -15.66 -15.04
CA LEU A 286 10.43 -16.38 -13.96
C LEU A 286 11.09 -16.12 -12.59
N LYS A 287 12.43 -16.03 -12.56
CA LYS A 287 13.17 -15.67 -11.33
C LYS A 287 12.74 -14.30 -10.83
N GLU A 288 12.71 -13.31 -11.69
CA GLU A 288 12.34 -11.92 -11.35
C GLU A 288 10.88 -11.81 -10.89
N MET A 289 9.97 -12.51 -11.56
CA MET A 289 8.56 -12.57 -11.14
C MET A 289 8.44 -13.12 -9.71
N ILE A 290 9.07 -14.26 -9.42
CA ILE A 290 9.01 -14.87 -8.08
C ILE A 290 9.75 -13.98 -7.06
N GLN A 291 10.91 -13.41 -7.44
CA GLN A 291 11.65 -12.48 -6.57
C GLN A 291 10.79 -11.30 -6.12
N GLY A 292 9.97 -10.74 -7.00
CA GLY A 292 9.06 -9.64 -6.67
C GLY A 292 8.11 -9.96 -5.51
N TYR A 293 7.63 -11.20 -5.44
CA TYR A 293 6.71 -11.62 -4.38
C TYR A 293 7.42 -11.92 -3.05
N ILE A 294 8.60 -12.54 -3.07
CA ILE A 294 9.22 -13.08 -1.86
C ILE A 294 10.25 -12.17 -1.21
N GLN A 295 10.73 -11.13 -1.90
CA GLN A 295 11.86 -10.29 -1.47
C GLN A 295 11.69 -9.73 -0.05
N HIS A 296 10.49 -9.30 0.32
CA HIS A 296 10.21 -8.73 1.63
C HIS A 296 10.36 -9.73 2.78
N PHE A 297 10.14 -11.01 2.52
CA PHE A 297 10.15 -12.07 3.54
C PHE A 297 11.45 -12.86 3.54
N ALA A 298 11.96 -13.19 2.36
CA ALA A 298 13.06 -14.13 2.18
C ALA A 298 14.37 -13.49 1.67
N GLY A 299 14.35 -12.22 1.28
CA GLY A 299 15.49 -11.55 0.67
C GLY A 299 15.67 -11.96 -0.79
N LYS A 300 16.90 -11.86 -1.31
CA LYS A 300 17.21 -12.18 -2.70
C LYS A 300 17.29 -13.67 -2.94
N ILE A 301 16.88 -14.11 -4.16
CA ILE A 301 17.10 -15.47 -4.63
C ILE A 301 18.59 -15.66 -4.93
N THR A 302 19.23 -16.52 -4.17
CA THR A 302 20.67 -16.82 -4.25
C THR A 302 20.99 -18.04 -5.12
N VAL A 303 20.08 -19.03 -5.14
CA VAL A 303 20.19 -20.23 -5.96
C VAL A 303 18.96 -20.34 -6.87
N TRP A 304 19.18 -20.28 -8.16
CA TRP A 304 18.15 -20.47 -9.18
C TRP A 304 18.76 -21.25 -10.36
N LYS A 305 18.57 -22.57 -10.35
CA LYS A 305 19.10 -23.44 -11.41
C LYS A 305 18.28 -23.28 -12.69
N MET A 306 18.95 -23.08 -13.80
CA MET A 306 18.38 -22.97 -15.15
C MET A 306 18.97 -24.01 -16.07
N PRO A 307 18.25 -24.39 -17.15
CA PRO A 307 18.81 -25.28 -18.15
C PRO A 307 20.04 -24.64 -18.84
N VAL A 308 21.02 -25.46 -19.17
CA VAL A 308 22.22 -25.08 -19.91
C VAL A 308 22.08 -25.60 -21.35
N GLU A 309 22.35 -24.75 -22.31
CA GLU A 309 22.26 -25.11 -23.73
C GLU A 309 23.32 -26.18 -24.07
N GLY A 310 22.87 -27.23 -24.72
CA GLY A 310 23.73 -28.35 -25.12
C GLY A 310 23.91 -29.45 -24.07
N ASP A 311 23.43 -29.26 -22.82
CA ASP A 311 23.54 -30.22 -21.73
C ASP A 311 22.28 -31.11 -21.60
N ASP A 312 22.48 -32.29 -20.97
CA ASP A 312 21.35 -33.06 -20.43
C ASP A 312 20.80 -32.39 -19.17
N ASN A 313 19.69 -31.70 -19.32
CA ASN A 313 19.02 -30.96 -18.24
C ASN A 313 18.02 -31.80 -17.43
N SER A 314 18.09 -33.12 -17.52
CA SER A 314 17.15 -34.04 -16.84
C SER A 314 17.22 -33.96 -15.30
N SER A 315 18.36 -33.55 -14.74
CA SER A 315 18.58 -33.38 -13.31
C SER A 315 18.16 -32.00 -12.78
N ILE A 316 17.81 -31.05 -13.66
CA ILE A 316 17.37 -29.70 -13.28
C ILE A 316 15.84 -29.70 -13.16
N TYR A 317 15.36 -29.71 -11.94
CA TYR A 317 13.91 -29.78 -11.67
C TYR A 317 13.25 -28.40 -11.58
N ASN A 318 14.00 -27.34 -11.24
CA ASN A 318 13.47 -25.99 -11.15
C ASN A 318 12.83 -25.53 -12.47
N GLY A 319 11.57 -25.08 -12.43
CA GLY A 319 10.83 -24.60 -13.59
C GLY A 319 10.29 -25.69 -14.54
N ALA A 320 10.45 -26.97 -14.20
CA ALA A 320 9.92 -28.07 -15.02
C ALA A 320 8.39 -28.15 -14.91
N PHE A 321 7.74 -28.55 -16.01
CA PHE A 321 6.33 -28.91 -15.99
C PHE A 321 6.17 -30.39 -15.67
N GLN A 322 5.15 -30.71 -14.91
CA GLN A 322 4.84 -32.07 -14.48
C GLN A 322 3.35 -32.31 -14.57
N TYR A 323 2.97 -33.54 -14.90
CA TYR A 323 1.60 -33.98 -14.72
C TYR A 323 1.53 -35.29 -13.98
N THR A 324 0.44 -35.46 -13.23
CA THR A 324 0.05 -36.70 -12.56
C THR A 324 -1.39 -37.05 -12.93
N THR A 325 -1.72 -38.35 -12.80
CA THR A 325 -3.03 -38.90 -13.13
C THR A 325 -3.59 -39.70 -11.94
N SER A 326 -4.82 -40.14 -11.99
CA SER A 326 -5.44 -40.98 -10.97
C SER A 326 -4.72 -42.32 -10.72
N ARG A 327 -3.77 -42.72 -11.59
CA ARG A 327 -2.94 -43.91 -11.43
C ARG A 327 -1.69 -43.69 -10.60
N ASP A 328 -1.30 -42.43 -10.39
CA ASP A 328 -0.12 -42.10 -9.62
C ASP A 328 -0.43 -42.14 -8.12
N ARG A 329 0.59 -42.29 -7.29
CA ARG A 329 0.49 -42.28 -5.83
C ARG A 329 1.26 -41.15 -5.25
N THR A 330 0.75 -40.58 -4.19
CA THR A 330 1.41 -39.53 -3.42
C THR A 330 1.92 -40.06 -2.10
N TRP A 331 2.89 -39.39 -1.52
CA TRP A 331 3.42 -39.67 -0.17
C TRP A 331 3.87 -38.39 0.49
N ILE A 332 3.96 -38.39 1.80
CA ILE A 332 4.48 -37.22 2.55
C ILE A 332 6.00 -37.22 2.42
N HIS A 333 6.57 -36.07 2.08
CA HIS A 333 8.01 -35.87 1.87
C HIS A 333 8.42 -34.43 2.21
N ASN A 334 9.69 -34.13 2.07
CA ASN A 334 10.26 -32.78 2.01
C ASN A 334 11.15 -32.66 0.78
N ASP A 335 11.43 -31.41 0.37
CA ASP A 335 12.28 -31.07 -0.78
C ASP A 335 13.60 -30.41 -0.33
N GLY A 336 14.19 -30.87 0.75
CA GLY A 336 15.24 -30.27 1.56
C GLY A 336 16.53 -29.75 0.91
N TRP A 337 16.64 -29.76 -0.41
CA TRP A 337 17.82 -29.29 -1.17
C TRP A 337 17.89 -27.77 -1.32
N ASN A 338 16.77 -27.08 -1.13
CA ASN A 338 16.64 -25.64 -1.24
C ASN A 338 15.83 -25.13 -0.04
N ASN A 339 15.72 -23.81 0.16
CA ASN A 339 14.82 -23.29 1.20
C ASN A 339 13.35 -23.18 0.73
N TRP A 340 13.13 -23.08 -0.57
CA TRP A 340 11.81 -22.91 -1.15
C TRP A 340 11.49 -24.00 -2.16
N ALA A 341 10.28 -24.52 -2.07
CA ALA A 341 9.61 -25.29 -3.10
C ALA A 341 8.34 -24.57 -3.55
N GLY A 342 7.93 -24.79 -4.79
CA GLY A 342 6.73 -24.17 -5.34
C GLY A 342 6.00 -25.04 -6.32
N VAL A 343 4.67 -24.89 -6.35
CA VAL A 343 3.77 -25.55 -7.30
C VAL A 343 2.84 -24.53 -7.92
N LEU A 344 2.84 -24.39 -9.23
CA LEU A 344 1.90 -23.58 -9.99
C LEU A 344 0.90 -24.49 -10.71
N TYR A 345 -0.37 -24.42 -10.35
CA TYR A 345 -1.43 -25.29 -10.91
C TYR A 345 -1.88 -24.78 -12.27
N LEU A 346 -1.96 -25.71 -13.24
CA LEU A 346 -2.21 -25.39 -14.65
C LEU A 346 -3.33 -26.21 -15.30
N THR A 347 -4.17 -26.88 -14.50
CA THR A 347 -5.36 -27.57 -14.99
C THR A 347 -6.59 -26.71 -14.70
N PRO A 348 -7.31 -26.20 -15.72
CA PRO A 348 -8.60 -25.53 -15.54
C PRO A 348 -9.63 -26.48 -14.91
N ASN A 349 -10.48 -25.93 -14.03
CA ASN A 349 -11.56 -26.69 -13.38
C ASN A 349 -11.10 -27.97 -12.63
N ALA A 350 -9.86 -27.98 -12.15
CA ALA A 350 -9.34 -29.07 -11.34
C ALA A 350 -10.18 -29.26 -10.06
N PRO A 351 -10.31 -30.51 -9.54
CA PRO A 351 -10.88 -30.70 -8.22
C PRO A 351 -10.09 -29.92 -7.17
N VAL A 352 -10.74 -29.03 -6.42
CA VAL A 352 -10.07 -28.16 -5.43
C VAL A 352 -9.27 -28.98 -4.40
N ASN A 353 -9.74 -30.19 -4.08
CA ASN A 353 -9.06 -31.10 -3.15
C ASN A 353 -7.74 -31.69 -3.69
N SER A 354 -7.43 -31.54 -4.97
CA SER A 354 -6.20 -32.05 -5.60
C SER A 354 -4.99 -31.09 -5.47
N GLY A 355 -4.99 -30.25 -4.47
CA GLY A 355 -3.95 -29.25 -4.22
C GLY A 355 -2.72 -29.80 -3.48
N THR A 356 -2.21 -29.02 -2.53
CA THR A 356 -1.04 -29.34 -1.70
C THR A 356 -1.43 -29.31 -0.22
N GLY A 357 -1.09 -30.34 0.52
CA GLY A 357 -1.23 -30.43 1.97
C GLY A 357 0.11 -30.25 2.67
N ILE A 358 0.13 -29.46 3.74
CA ILE A 358 1.26 -29.32 4.67
C ILE A 358 0.93 -30.13 5.90
N TYR A 359 1.87 -30.96 6.34
CA TYR A 359 1.67 -31.92 7.42
C TYR A 359 2.65 -31.70 8.57
N ARG A 360 2.23 -32.13 9.75
CA ARG A 360 3.15 -32.35 10.88
C ARG A 360 3.00 -33.77 11.37
N PHE A 361 4.05 -34.35 11.89
CA PHE A 361 3.99 -35.65 12.55
C PHE A 361 3.24 -35.50 13.88
N LYS A 362 2.56 -36.56 14.36
CA LYS A 362 1.71 -36.51 15.59
C LYS A 362 2.45 -36.16 16.88
N ASP A 363 3.78 -36.26 16.88
CA ASP A 363 4.61 -35.81 18.00
C ASP A 363 4.87 -34.28 17.96
N GLY A 364 4.29 -33.57 16.99
CA GLY A 364 4.44 -32.14 16.77
C GLY A 364 5.57 -31.72 15.82
N THR A 365 6.34 -32.65 15.26
CA THR A 365 7.45 -32.38 14.34
C THR A 365 6.93 -31.88 12.98
N ARG A 366 7.36 -30.70 12.55
CA ARG A 366 6.84 -30.00 11.35
C ARG A 366 7.75 -30.08 10.13
N ASN A 367 9.04 -30.29 10.34
CA ASN A 367 10.04 -30.24 9.29
C ASN A 367 11.26 -31.12 9.61
N VAL A 368 12.14 -31.25 8.64
CA VAL A 368 13.32 -32.11 8.77
C VAL A 368 14.31 -31.61 9.83
N ASP A 369 14.46 -30.31 10.01
CA ASP A 369 15.38 -29.75 11.02
C ASP A 369 14.90 -30.06 12.46
N GLU A 370 13.58 -29.97 12.69
CA GLU A 370 12.99 -30.37 13.97
C GLU A 370 13.10 -31.88 14.21
N ALA A 371 12.94 -32.71 13.16
CA ALA A 371 13.14 -34.13 13.27
C ALA A 371 14.60 -34.49 13.63
N GLU A 372 15.56 -33.80 13.01
CA GLU A 372 16.97 -33.96 13.32
C GLU A 372 17.29 -33.55 14.76
N ALA A 373 16.80 -32.41 15.20
CA ALA A 373 16.99 -31.91 16.56
C ALA A 373 16.39 -32.85 17.63
N ARG A 374 15.31 -33.57 17.29
CA ARG A 374 14.65 -34.57 18.17
C ARG A 374 15.24 -35.96 18.05
N GLY A 375 16.26 -36.18 17.20
CA GLY A 375 16.88 -37.46 16.96
C GLY A 375 16.02 -38.44 16.14
N ASN A 376 14.97 -37.98 15.49
CA ASN A 376 14.02 -38.80 14.75
C ASN A 376 14.15 -38.61 13.21
N LYS A 377 15.34 -38.85 12.67
CA LYS A 377 15.65 -38.68 11.25
C LYS A 377 14.91 -39.61 10.29
N LYS A 378 14.35 -40.72 10.83
CA LYS A 378 13.72 -41.78 10.02
C LYS A 378 12.21 -41.65 9.84
N ILE A 379 11.61 -40.52 10.27
CA ILE A 379 10.15 -40.31 10.21
C ILE A 379 9.60 -40.62 8.81
N LEU A 380 10.28 -40.08 7.76
CA LEU A 380 9.82 -40.26 6.39
C LEU A 380 10.06 -41.69 5.88
N ASP A 381 11.16 -42.31 6.25
CA ASP A 381 11.47 -43.68 5.82
C ASP A 381 10.41 -44.66 6.35
N GLU A 382 9.95 -44.43 7.59
CA GLU A 382 9.02 -45.33 8.26
C GLU A 382 7.54 -44.99 8.00
N TYR A 383 7.20 -43.68 7.89
CA TYR A 383 5.80 -43.22 7.95
C TYR A 383 5.34 -42.36 6.78
N SER A 384 6.13 -42.16 5.71
CA SER A 384 5.77 -41.29 4.59
C SER A 384 4.44 -41.66 3.91
N GLN A 385 4.04 -42.90 3.97
CA GLN A 385 2.79 -43.42 3.38
C GLN A 385 1.70 -43.75 4.42
N ASP A 386 2.02 -43.70 5.71
CA ASP A 386 1.06 -43.93 6.78
C ASP A 386 0.46 -42.60 7.28
N TYR A 387 -0.54 -42.08 6.58
CA TYR A 387 -1.22 -40.82 6.91
C TYR A 387 -1.85 -40.82 8.31
N THR A 388 -2.02 -42.00 8.96
CA THR A 388 -2.54 -42.07 10.35
C THR A 388 -1.55 -41.48 11.36
N LYS A 389 -0.28 -41.35 11.01
CA LYS A 389 0.77 -40.75 11.86
C LYS A 389 0.94 -39.25 11.70
N TRP A 390 0.21 -38.67 10.77
CA TRP A 390 0.33 -37.26 10.40
C TRP A 390 -0.94 -36.48 10.70
N GLU A 391 -0.79 -35.19 10.91
CA GLU A 391 -1.87 -34.21 10.99
C GLU A 391 -1.73 -33.25 9.81
N LEU A 392 -2.82 -33.04 9.07
CA LEU A 392 -2.90 -32.02 8.04
C LEU A 392 -3.02 -30.67 8.73
N VAL A 393 -2.00 -29.82 8.57
CA VAL A 393 -1.95 -28.49 9.21
C VAL A 393 -2.56 -27.44 8.28
N ASP A 394 -2.14 -27.44 7.01
CA ASP A 394 -2.62 -26.51 6.00
C ASP A 394 -2.99 -27.26 4.73
N LYS A 395 -4.03 -26.77 4.05
CA LYS A 395 -4.51 -27.30 2.78
C LYS A 395 -4.69 -26.17 1.77
N VAL A 396 -3.89 -26.21 0.71
CA VAL A 396 -4.02 -25.25 -0.40
C VAL A 396 -4.75 -25.90 -1.56
N GLY A 397 -5.87 -25.31 -1.98
CA GLY A 397 -6.68 -25.82 -3.08
C GLY A 397 -6.00 -25.67 -4.45
N ASN A 398 -6.23 -26.68 -5.33
CA ASN A 398 -5.81 -26.60 -6.73
C ASN A 398 -6.73 -25.64 -7.47
N VAL A 399 -6.24 -24.42 -7.70
CA VAL A 399 -6.92 -23.38 -8.47
C VAL A 399 -6.07 -23.06 -9.69
N PHE A 400 -6.67 -22.99 -10.86
CA PHE A 400 -5.97 -22.70 -12.10
C PHE A 400 -5.19 -21.38 -12.00
N ASN A 401 -3.91 -21.40 -12.43
CA ASN A 401 -2.99 -20.27 -12.39
C ASN A 401 -2.64 -19.76 -10.97
N ARG A 402 -2.74 -20.63 -9.96
CA ARG A 402 -2.31 -20.37 -8.58
C ARG A 402 -0.91 -20.91 -8.36
N LEU A 403 0.02 -20.03 -7.97
CA LEU A 403 1.34 -20.40 -7.46
C LEU A 403 1.27 -20.53 -5.94
N VAL A 404 1.77 -21.64 -5.43
CA VAL A 404 1.97 -21.92 -4.01
C VAL A 404 3.45 -22.06 -3.76
N LEU A 405 4.02 -21.19 -2.92
CA LEU A 405 5.42 -21.25 -2.47
C LEU A 405 5.42 -21.66 -1.00
N PHE A 406 6.28 -22.57 -0.62
CA PHE A 406 6.39 -23.03 0.77
C PHE A 406 7.84 -23.38 1.14
N ASN A 407 8.13 -23.39 2.44
CA ASN A 407 9.41 -23.84 2.94
C ASN A 407 9.60 -25.32 2.58
N SER A 408 10.63 -25.60 1.77
CA SER A 408 10.88 -26.93 1.21
C SER A 408 11.19 -28.01 2.26
N LYS A 409 11.65 -27.62 3.45
CA LYS A 409 11.93 -28.52 4.55
C LYS A 409 10.69 -29.00 5.30
N GLN A 410 9.53 -28.33 5.11
CA GLN A 410 8.27 -28.76 5.69
C GLN A 410 7.80 -30.08 5.07
N TYR A 411 7.16 -30.89 5.89
CA TYR A 411 6.50 -32.12 5.42
C TYR A 411 5.25 -31.75 4.63
N HIS A 412 5.20 -32.21 3.38
CA HIS A 412 4.10 -31.90 2.48
C HIS A 412 3.81 -33.07 1.52
N ALA A 413 2.66 -33.01 0.90
CA ALA A 413 2.27 -33.95 -0.14
C ALA A 413 1.31 -33.29 -1.14
N SER A 414 1.34 -33.73 -2.39
CA SER A 414 0.17 -33.58 -3.25
C SER A 414 -1.00 -34.31 -2.65
N MET A 415 -2.18 -33.72 -2.73
CA MET A 415 -3.40 -34.38 -2.23
C MET A 415 -3.98 -35.32 -3.30
N ASP A 416 -5.23 -35.21 -3.64
CA ASP A 416 -5.86 -36.11 -4.60
C ASP A 416 -5.28 -35.97 -6.02
N TYR A 417 -5.13 -37.09 -6.71
CA TYR A 417 -4.80 -37.13 -8.13
C TYR A 417 -6.03 -37.47 -8.95
N PHE A 418 -6.09 -36.94 -10.16
CA PHE A 418 -7.25 -37.07 -11.03
C PHE A 418 -6.82 -37.13 -12.51
N GLY A 419 -7.80 -37.46 -13.37
CA GLY A 419 -7.60 -37.56 -14.82
C GLY A 419 -6.81 -38.76 -15.26
N THR A 420 -6.58 -38.89 -16.56
CA THR A 420 -5.98 -40.06 -17.19
C THR A 420 -4.76 -39.74 -18.05
N ASN A 421 -4.55 -38.47 -18.40
CA ASN A 421 -3.48 -38.01 -19.27
C ASN A 421 -3.08 -36.53 -18.91
N LYS A 422 -2.13 -35.95 -19.66
CA LYS A 422 -1.65 -34.60 -19.39
C LYS A 422 -2.69 -33.50 -19.64
N GLU A 423 -3.67 -33.76 -20.50
CA GLU A 423 -4.74 -32.83 -20.87
C GLU A 423 -5.79 -32.68 -19.76
N ASN A 424 -6.13 -33.79 -19.08
CA ASN A 424 -7.20 -33.79 -18.08
C ASN A 424 -6.73 -34.19 -16.68
N GLY A 425 -5.44 -34.46 -16.48
CA GLY A 425 -4.81 -34.76 -15.20
C GLY A 425 -4.34 -33.51 -14.46
N ARG A 426 -3.67 -33.71 -13.35
CA ARG A 426 -3.10 -32.62 -12.55
C ARG A 426 -1.81 -32.13 -13.21
N LEU A 427 -1.92 -31.10 -14.07
CA LEU A 427 -0.80 -30.43 -14.70
C LEU A 427 -0.33 -29.26 -13.82
N PHE A 428 0.98 -29.12 -13.62
CA PHE A 428 1.56 -28.07 -12.79
C PHE A 428 3.01 -27.78 -13.18
N GLN A 429 3.53 -26.64 -12.75
CA GLN A 429 4.95 -26.31 -12.82
C GLN A 429 5.55 -26.36 -11.42
N VAL A 430 6.79 -26.85 -11.30
CA VAL A 430 7.50 -26.93 -10.02
C VAL A 430 8.64 -25.93 -9.97
N PHE A 431 8.88 -25.37 -8.78
CA PHE A 431 9.98 -24.45 -8.52
C PHE A 431 10.79 -24.91 -7.32
N PHE A 432 12.12 -24.80 -7.41
CA PHE A 432 13.05 -25.13 -6.34
C PHE A 432 14.18 -24.11 -6.35
N PHE A 433 14.28 -23.31 -5.30
CA PHE A 433 15.26 -22.24 -5.22
C PHE A 433 15.65 -21.93 -3.78
N SER A 434 16.74 -21.18 -3.59
CA SER A 434 17.18 -20.71 -2.27
C SER A 434 17.27 -19.19 -2.23
N THR A 435 17.10 -18.64 -1.05
CA THR A 435 17.13 -17.22 -0.74
C THR A 435 18.16 -16.91 0.34
N GLU A 436 18.38 -15.61 0.63
CA GLU A 436 19.29 -15.13 1.67
C GLU A 436 18.85 -15.51 3.08
N LYS A 437 17.55 -15.68 3.30
CA LYS A 437 16.94 -15.94 4.61
C LYS A 437 16.10 -17.21 4.56
#